data_23c58144270c6ff68aadddcfa9406071
#
_entry.id   23c58144270c6ff68aadddcfa9406071
#
_cell.length_a   1.000
_cell.length_b   1.000
_cell.length_c   1.000
_cell.angle_alpha   90.00
_cell.angle_beta   90.00
_cell.angle_gamma   90.00
#
_symmetry.space_group_name_H-M   'P 1'
#
loop_
_entity.id
_entity.type
_entity.pdbx_description
1 polymer ?
#
loop_
_entity_poly.entity_id
_entity_poly.type
_entity_poly.pdbx_seq_one_letter_code
_entity_poly.pdbx_strand_id
1 'polypeptide(L)'
;MSNKTFLRVGLFFSVLLLSLLLTSSVYAKSYWLPQVDCRIDVQEDGSLLWRYSLRFSFSGKFSYAYMDIPTAGIKIEEVSSPEKISIENRGDHIRVRWDFSAENEEKTFNLSYKMSNVLKVYNDIAELYWKIWSEGWDVKVGKLNVKVYLPGKVSHRDELYIWGHPRLPGRVDILNTLDGFSLETEDISSNQWVEIRALFPATVLSSYSGAIRINKDMLEDILREEENF
;
A
#
# COMPACT_ATOMS: atom_id res chain seq x y z
N MET A 1 -29.54 -66.95 5.47
CA MET A 1 -28.85 -65.86 4.77
C MET A 1 -27.39 -66.25 4.61
N SER A 2 -26.91 -66.32 3.39
CA SER A 2 -25.60 -66.89 3.03
C SER A 2 -24.43 -66.04 3.49
N ASN A 3 -23.34 -66.65 4.04
CA ASN A 3 -22.08 -66.01 4.41
C ASN A 3 -21.49 -65.08 3.33
N LYS A 4 -21.85 -65.32 2.07
CA LYS A 4 -21.44 -64.47 0.92
C LYS A 4 -22.09 -63.08 0.92
N THR A 5 -23.28 -62.92 1.52
CA THR A 5 -23.98 -61.64 1.60
C THR A 5 -23.36 -60.74 2.70
N PHE A 6 -22.98 -61.34 3.84
CA PHE A 6 -22.27 -60.62 4.90
C PHE A 6 -20.88 -60.16 4.51
N LEU A 7 -20.17 -60.99 3.74
CA LEU A 7 -18.81 -60.62 3.24
C LEU A 7 -18.88 -59.45 2.24
N ARG A 8 -19.91 -59.42 1.37
CA ARG A 8 -20.07 -58.31 0.39
C ARG A 8 -20.50 -57.01 1.05
N VAL A 9 -21.35 -57.03 2.08
CA VAL A 9 -21.77 -55.86 2.84
C VAL A 9 -20.58 -55.32 3.65
N GLY A 10 -19.79 -56.18 4.28
CA GLY A 10 -18.57 -55.77 5.00
C GLY A 10 -17.51 -55.13 4.10
N LEU A 11 -17.33 -55.68 2.90
CA LEU A 11 -16.38 -55.09 1.91
C LEU A 11 -16.86 -53.72 1.42
N PHE A 12 -18.18 -53.53 1.18
CA PHE A 12 -18.75 -52.24 0.79
C PHE A 12 -18.61 -51.16 1.88
N PHE A 13 -18.82 -51.53 3.14
CA PHE A 13 -18.64 -50.61 4.28
C PHE A 13 -17.15 -50.24 4.46
N SER A 14 -16.25 -51.21 4.27
CA SER A 14 -14.81 -50.99 4.39
C SER A 14 -14.28 -50.06 3.28
N VAL A 15 -14.77 -50.20 2.04
CA VAL A 15 -14.39 -49.31 0.91
C VAL A 15 -15.00 -47.93 1.10
N LEU A 16 -16.22 -47.80 1.62
CA LEU A 16 -16.86 -46.52 1.91
C LEU A 16 -16.13 -45.79 3.05
N LEU A 17 -15.71 -46.52 4.10
CA LEU A 17 -14.91 -45.90 5.19
C LEU A 17 -13.52 -45.47 4.73
N LEU A 18 -12.88 -46.23 3.85
CA LEU A 18 -11.57 -45.88 3.29
C LEU A 18 -11.64 -44.67 2.35
N SER A 19 -12.75 -44.48 1.61
CA SER A 19 -12.95 -43.31 0.76
C SER A 19 -13.21 -42.01 1.56
N LEU A 20 -13.79 -42.08 2.76
CA LEU A 20 -13.94 -40.95 3.66
C LEU A 20 -12.61 -40.49 4.28
N LEU A 21 -11.61 -41.39 4.39
CA LEU A 21 -10.28 -41.05 4.93
C LEU A 21 -9.38 -40.36 3.90
N LEU A 22 -9.77 -40.35 2.62
CA LEU A 22 -9.02 -39.71 1.53
C LEU A 22 -9.47 -38.30 1.18
N THR A 23 -10.33 -37.66 1.98
CA THR A 23 -10.60 -36.25 1.84
C THR A 23 -9.40 -35.47 2.31
N SER A 24 -8.40 -35.33 1.44
CA SER A 24 -7.37 -34.33 1.60
C SER A 24 -8.10 -32.99 1.72
N SER A 25 -8.03 -32.37 2.88
CA SER A 25 -8.50 -31.00 3.06
C SER A 25 -7.69 -30.13 2.09
N VAL A 26 -8.30 -29.80 0.96
CA VAL A 26 -7.74 -28.77 0.07
C VAL A 26 -7.88 -27.45 0.83
N TYR A 27 -6.87 -27.10 1.61
CA TYR A 27 -6.79 -25.78 2.19
C TYR A 27 -6.68 -24.80 1.03
N ALA A 28 -7.71 -23.95 0.87
CA ALA A 28 -7.66 -22.87 -0.08
C ALA A 28 -6.49 -21.97 0.28
N LYS A 29 -5.57 -21.74 -0.68
CA LYS A 29 -4.45 -20.84 -0.46
C LYS A 29 -4.97 -19.42 -0.26
N SER A 30 -4.42 -18.75 0.74
CA SER A 30 -4.78 -17.39 1.12
C SER A 30 -3.55 -16.62 1.57
N TYR A 31 -3.64 -15.30 1.53
CA TYR A 31 -2.63 -14.41 2.09
C TYR A 31 -3.29 -13.18 2.69
N TRP A 32 -2.55 -12.45 3.49
CA TRP A 32 -2.90 -11.13 3.99
C TRP A 32 -1.61 -10.38 4.29
N LEU A 33 -1.70 -9.07 4.55
CA LEU A 33 -0.55 -8.26 4.90
C LEU A 33 -0.61 -7.87 6.38
N PRO A 34 0.18 -8.52 7.27
CA PRO A 34 0.28 -8.13 8.67
C PRO A 34 0.71 -6.68 8.85
N GLN A 35 1.60 -6.20 7.99
CA GLN A 35 2.13 -4.84 8.07
C GLN A 35 2.55 -4.33 6.70
N VAL A 36 2.27 -3.05 6.48
CA VAL A 36 2.75 -2.24 5.37
C VAL A 36 3.39 -0.99 5.94
N ASP A 37 4.66 -0.76 5.62
CA ASP A 37 5.36 0.49 5.93
C ASP A 37 5.60 1.24 4.61
N CYS A 38 5.21 2.51 4.57
CA CYS A 38 5.41 3.41 3.44
C CYS A 38 6.21 4.64 3.91
N ARG A 39 7.32 4.89 3.26
CA ARG A 39 8.09 6.13 3.43
C ARG A 39 8.08 6.91 2.12
N ILE A 40 7.79 8.20 2.23
CA ILE A 40 7.79 9.16 1.14
C ILE A 40 8.79 10.26 1.49
N ASP A 41 9.83 10.41 0.71
CA ASP A 41 10.75 11.53 0.84
C ASP A 41 10.45 12.52 -0.28
N VAL A 42 9.91 13.69 0.07
CA VAL A 42 9.76 14.82 -0.85
C VAL A 42 11.15 15.33 -1.20
N GLN A 43 11.46 15.39 -2.49
CA GLN A 43 12.75 15.84 -2.97
C GLN A 43 12.74 17.36 -3.15
N GLU A 44 13.92 17.97 -3.20
CA GLU A 44 14.09 19.43 -3.39
C GLU A 44 13.45 19.97 -4.68
N ASP A 45 13.28 19.10 -5.69
CA ASP A 45 12.65 19.43 -6.97
C ASP A 45 11.14 19.23 -6.99
N GLY A 46 10.55 18.79 -5.86
CA GLY A 46 9.14 18.46 -5.74
C GLY A 46 8.74 17.07 -6.27
N SER A 47 9.69 16.26 -6.72
CA SER A 47 9.44 14.84 -6.96
C SER A 47 9.38 14.08 -5.63
N LEU A 48 8.86 12.85 -5.65
CA LEU A 48 8.65 12.02 -4.47
C LEU A 48 9.41 10.71 -4.61
N LEU A 49 10.24 10.38 -3.63
CA LEU A 49 10.87 9.06 -3.54
C LEU A 49 10.07 8.18 -2.59
N TRP A 50 9.44 7.17 -3.14
CA TRP A 50 8.61 6.21 -2.42
C TRP A 50 9.42 4.97 -2.04
N ARG A 51 9.17 4.47 -0.83
CA ARG A 51 9.71 3.21 -0.35
C ARG A 51 8.64 2.46 0.42
N TYR A 52 8.32 1.25 -0.06
CA TYR A 52 7.43 0.33 0.62
C TYR A 52 8.20 -0.84 1.22
N SER A 53 7.74 -1.29 2.38
CA SER A 53 8.05 -2.59 2.95
C SER A 53 6.72 -3.31 3.19
N LEU A 54 6.47 -4.37 2.43
CA LEU A 54 5.22 -5.11 2.37
C LEU A 54 5.45 -6.48 3.02
N ARG A 55 4.94 -6.69 4.22
CA ARG A 55 4.99 -8.00 4.88
C ARG A 55 3.75 -8.81 4.52
N PHE A 56 3.95 -9.93 3.88
CA PHE A 56 2.93 -10.91 3.52
C PHE A 56 2.98 -12.10 4.45
N SER A 57 1.82 -12.61 4.86
CA SER A 57 1.65 -13.89 5.53
C SER A 57 0.90 -14.81 4.60
N PHE A 58 1.57 -15.87 4.14
CA PHE A 58 1.06 -16.84 3.19
C PHE A 58 0.56 -18.11 3.88
N SER A 59 -0.60 -18.59 3.48
CA SER A 59 -1.13 -19.92 3.81
C SER A 59 -1.27 -20.72 2.51
N GLY A 60 -0.54 -21.83 2.39
CA GLY A 60 -0.37 -22.60 1.15
C GLY A 60 0.83 -22.14 0.32
N LYS A 61 0.94 -22.64 -0.92
CA LYS A 61 2.09 -22.39 -1.81
C LYS A 61 1.85 -21.18 -2.70
N PHE A 62 2.82 -20.25 -2.71
CA PHE A 62 2.84 -19.07 -3.56
C PHE A 62 4.17 -18.98 -4.31
N SER A 63 4.12 -18.49 -5.55
CA SER A 63 5.30 -18.36 -6.43
C SER A 63 5.50 -16.93 -6.93
N TYR A 64 4.57 -16.02 -6.68
CA TYR A 64 4.68 -14.60 -7.01
C TYR A 64 3.77 -13.73 -6.14
N ALA A 65 4.13 -12.46 -6.03
CA ALA A 65 3.29 -11.34 -5.58
C ALA A 65 3.50 -10.17 -6.54
N TYR A 66 2.61 -9.19 -6.52
CA TYR A 66 2.76 -7.98 -7.33
C TYR A 66 2.13 -6.76 -6.65
N MET A 67 2.57 -5.59 -7.08
CA MET A 67 1.99 -4.30 -6.76
C MET A 67 1.81 -3.50 -8.03
N ASP A 68 0.63 -2.89 -8.20
CA ASP A 68 0.33 -2.01 -9.31
C ASP A 68 0.52 -0.55 -8.89
N ILE A 69 1.26 0.22 -9.70
CA ILE A 69 1.53 1.64 -9.50
C ILE A 69 0.86 2.41 -10.62
N PRO A 70 -0.10 3.32 -10.33
CA PRO A 70 -0.80 4.09 -11.36
C PRO A 70 0.17 5.04 -12.09
N THR A 71 -0.06 5.22 -13.42
CA THR A 71 0.79 6.04 -14.29
C THR A 71 0.05 7.19 -14.97
N ALA A 72 -1.27 7.31 -14.80
CA ALA A 72 -2.06 8.35 -15.46
C ALA A 72 -1.62 9.77 -15.05
N GLY A 73 -0.97 10.49 -15.96
CA GLY A 73 -0.45 11.84 -15.72
C GLY A 73 0.80 11.91 -14.84
N ILE A 74 1.35 10.76 -14.43
CA ILE A 74 2.47 10.64 -13.50
C ILE A 74 3.67 10.06 -14.23
N LYS A 75 4.87 10.53 -13.88
CA LYS A 75 6.13 9.94 -14.33
C LYS A 75 6.68 9.05 -13.23
N ILE A 76 6.88 7.75 -13.53
CA ILE A 76 7.51 6.78 -12.63
C ILE A 76 8.91 6.48 -13.15
N GLU A 77 9.89 6.56 -12.26
CA GLU A 77 11.31 6.33 -12.57
C GLU A 77 11.99 5.56 -11.42
N GLU A 78 13.17 5.03 -11.68
CA GLU A 78 14.06 4.42 -10.68
C GLU A 78 13.40 3.30 -9.87
N VAL A 79 12.53 2.50 -10.54
CA VAL A 79 11.85 1.37 -9.87
C VAL A 79 12.88 0.30 -9.53
N SER A 80 12.99 0.00 -8.25
CA SER A 80 13.99 -0.94 -7.72
C SER A 80 13.48 -1.71 -6.50
N SER A 81 14.06 -2.89 -6.29
CA SER A 81 13.81 -3.77 -5.16
C SER A 81 15.09 -4.53 -4.85
N PRO A 82 15.40 -4.85 -3.57
CA PRO A 82 16.46 -5.79 -3.24
C PRO A 82 16.19 -7.20 -3.79
N GLU A 83 14.90 -7.56 -3.90
CA GLU A 83 14.45 -8.82 -4.46
C GLU A 83 14.37 -8.74 -5.99
N LYS A 84 14.47 -9.89 -6.66
CA LYS A 84 14.31 -9.94 -8.11
C LYS A 84 12.88 -9.53 -8.51
N ILE A 85 12.77 -8.51 -9.36
CA ILE A 85 11.50 -8.02 -9.89
C ILE A 85 11.45 -8.11 -11.40
N SER A 86 10.22 -8.17 -11.93
CA SER A 86 9.89 -7.83 -13.31
C SER A 86 8.90 -6.69 -13.33
N ILE A 87 8.97 -5.83 -14.36
CA ILE A 87 8.11 -4.67 -14.53
C ILE A 87 7.34 -4.83 -15.83
N GLU A 88 6.01 -4.75 -15.75
CA GLU A 88 5.12 -4.85 -16.90
C GLU A 88 4.32 -3.55 -17.04
N ASN A 89 4.35 -2.96 -18.24
CA ASN A 89 3.49 -1.81 -18.55
C ASN A 89 2.10 -2.33 -18.94
N ARG A 90 1.06 -1.84 -18.22
CA ARG A 90 -0.35 -2.22 -18.42
C ARG A 90 -1.20 -1.06 -18.94
N GLY A 91 -0.57 0.04 -19.38
CA GLY A 91 -1.22 1.22 -19.92
C GLY A 91 -1.50 2.29 -18.88
N ASP A 92 -2.46 2.07 -18.00
CA ASP A 92 -2.84 3.00 -16.92
C ASP A 92 -2.05 2.79 -15.61
N HIS A 93 -1.30 1.70 -15.52
CA HIS A 93 -0.41 1.37 -14.41
C HIS A 93 0.81 0.55 -14.88
N ILE A 94 1.84 0.52 -14.06
CA ILE A 94 2.91 -0.47 -14.16
C ILE A 94 2.71 -1.52 -13.06
N ARG A 95 2.89 -2.79 -13.41
CA ARG A 95 2.91 -3.90 -12.45
C ARG A 95 4.34 -4.25 -12.11
N VAL A 96 4.68 -4.13 -10.84
CA VAL A 96 5.94 -4.66 -10.29
C VAL A 96 5.65 -6.01 -9.67
N ARG A 97 6.31 -7.05 -10.17
CA ARG A 97 6.11 -8.44 -9.75
C ARG A 97 7.38 -9.00 -9.14
N TRP A 98 7.24 -9.66 -8.02
CA TRP A 98 8.25 -10.49 -7.36
C TRP A 98 7.99 -11.96 -7.66
N ASP A 99 9.00 -12.69 -8.14
CA ASP A 99 8.95 -14.14 -8.30
C ASP A 99 9.75 -14.79 -7.18
N PHE A 100 9.11 -15.71 -6.44
CA PHE A 100 9.68 -16.37 -5.26
C PHE A 100 9.08 -17.75 -5.04
N SER A 101 9.46 -18.42 -3.96
CA SER A 101 8.79 -19.60 -3.44
C SER A 101 8.47 -19.36 -1.98
N ALA A 102 7.23 -19.59 -1.59
CA ALA A 102 6.75 -19.52 -0.20
C ALA A 102 5.73 -20.64 0.06
N GLU A 103 5.77 -21.21 1.25
CA GLU A 103 4.80 -22.21 1.71
C GLU A 103 4.56 -22.03 3.21
N ASN A 104 3.36 -21.54 3.60
CA ASN A 104 2.96 -21.33 4.99
C ASN A 104 3.99 -20.51 5.80
N GLU A 105 4.43 -19.39 5.24
CA GLU A 105 5.46 -18.54 5.82
C GLU A 105 5.17 -17.04 5.61
N GLU A 106 5.88 -16.21 6.34
CA GLU A 106 5.89 -14.77 6.09
C GLU A 106 7.08 -14.38 5.20
N LYS A 107 6.86 -13.43 4.29
CA LYS A 107 7.90 -12.78 3.50
C LYS A 107 7.68 -11.27 3.45
N THR A 108 8.77 -10.54 3.45
CA THR A 108 8.75 -9.09 3.25
C THR A 108 9.33 -8.77 1.88
N PHE A 109 8.61 -7.94 1.12
CA PHE A 109 9.08 -7.39 -0.15
C PHE A 109 9.25 -5.89 -0.03
N ASN A 110 10.35 -5.39 -0.55
CA ASN A 110 10.67 -3.98 -0.53
C ASN A 110 10.59 -3.42 -1.95
N LEU A 111 10.08 -2.21 -2.08
CA LEU A 111 9.95 -1.52 -3.36
C LEU A 111 10.31 -0.06 -3.18
N SER A 112 11.13 0.46 -4.09
CA SER A 112 11.44 1.88 -4.18
C SER A 112 11.21 2.38 -5.59
N TYR A 113 10.64 3.58 -5.72
CA TYR A 113 10.48 4.26 -7.00
C TYR A 113 10.34 5.76 -6.82
N LYS A 114 10.69 6.52 -7.86
CA LYS A 114 10.52 7.97 -7.91
C LYS A 114 9.27 8.33 -8.71
N MET A 115 8.49 9.26 -8.17
CA MET A 115 7.31 9.83 -8.83
C MET A 115 7.49 11.31 -9.06
N SER A 116 7.13 11.79 -10.25
CA SER A 116 6.99 13.20 -10.56
C SER A 116 5.57 13.50 -11.02
N ASN A 117 5.16 14.77 -10.95
CA ASN A 117 3.81 15.25 -11.27
C ASN A 117 2.72 14.71 -10.31
N VAL A 118 3.04 14.58 -9.02
CA VAL A 118 2.11 14.23 -7.94
C VAL A 118 1.91 15.39 -7.01
N LEU A 119 3.01 15.96 -6.50
CA LEU A 119 2.98 17.14 -5.64
C LEU A 119 2.44 18.33 -6.44
N LYS A 120 1.44 19.02 -5.90
CA LYS A 120 0.95 20.29 -6.44
C LYS A 120 1.54 21.43 -5.65
N VAL A 121 2.02 22.46 -6.35
CA VAL A 121 2.58 23.68 -5.77
C VAL A 121 1.73 24.86 -6.20
N TYR A 122 0.96 25.40 -5.26
CA TYR A 122 0.15 26.61 -5.42
C TYR A 122 0.96 27.87 -5.11
N ASN A 123 0.34 29.05 -5.14
CA ASN A 123 1.08 30.29 -4.81
C ASN A 123 1.41 30.36 -3.32
N ASP A 124 0.52 29.87 -2.47
CA ASP A 124 0.52 29.99 -1.01
C ASP A 124 0.93 28.70 -0.29
N ILE A 125 0.78 27.51 -0.91
CA ILE A 125 1.03 26.23 -0.25
C ILE A 125 1.45 25.13 -1.25
N ALA A 126 2.15 24.10 -0.78
CA ALA A 126 2.36 22.82 -1.49
C ALA A 126 1.46 21.74 -0.90
N GLU A 127 0.89 20.90 -1.75
CA GLU A 127 -0.05 19.86 -1.41
C GLU A 127 0.43 18.50 -1.92
N LEU A 128 0.60 17.54 -1.00
CA LEU A 128 0.64 16.12 -1.29
C LEU A 128 -0.74 15.52 -0.98
N TYR A 129 -1.51 15.21 -1.99
CA TYR A 129 -2.80 14.52 -1.86
C TYR A 129 -2.75 13.23 -2.68
N TRP A 130 -2.63 12.11 -2.00
CA TRP A 130 -2.37 10.84 -2.66
C TRP A 130 -2.92 9.62 -1.93
N LYS A 131 -3.40 8.66 -2.73
CA LYS A 131 -3.85 7.35 -2.26
C LYS A 131 -2.63 6.46 -1.98
N ILE A 132 -2.32 6.29 -0.69
CA ILE A 132 -1.19 5.48 -0.21
C ILE A 132 -1.48 3.99 -0.36
N TRP A 133 -2.74 3.60 -0.15
CA TRP A 133 -3.23 2.25 -0.28
C TRP A 133 -4.50 2.25 -1.11
N SER A 134 -4.53 1.46 -2.17
CA SER A 134 -5.65 1.47 -3.13
C SER A 134 -6.67 0.39 -2.81
N GLU A 135 -7.90 0.59 -3.29
CA GLU A 135 -8.98 -0.40 -3.27
C GLU A 135 -8.72 -1.65 -4.11
N GLY A 136 -7.66 -1.69 -4.92
CA GLY A 136 -7.29 -2.86 -5.72
C GLY A 136 -6.76 -4.05 -4.93
N TRP A 137 -6.57 -3.90 -3.61
CA TRP A 137 -6.15 -4.98 -2.73
C TRP A 137 -7.35 -5.73 -2.17
N ASP A 138 -7.54 -6.97 -2.59
CA ASP A 138 -8.65 -7.86 -2.18
C ASP A 138 -8.42 -8.55 -0.82
N VAL A 139 -7.38 -8.17 -0.11
CA VAL A 139 -6.97 -8.73 1.18
C VAL A 139 -6.85 -7.64 2.24
N LYS A 140 -6.97 -8.04 3.50
CA LYS A 140 -6.83 -7.13 4.63
C LYS A 140 -5.37 -6.76 4.89
N VAL A 141 -5.17 -5.56 5.47
CA VAL A 141 -3.91 -5.10 6.05
C VAL A 141 -4.08 -4.94 7.56
N GLY A 142 -3.19 -5.56 8.33
CA GLY A 142 -3.21 -5.46 9.79
C GLY A 142 -2.82 -4.06 10.28
N LYS A 143 -1.69 -3.54 9.78
CA LYS A 143 -1.18 -2.22 10.12
C LYS A 143 -0.58 -1.53 8.90
N LEU A 144 -0.92 -0.26 8.70
CA LEU A 144 -0.31 0.64 7.73
C LEU A 144 0.37 1.80 8.48
N ASN A 145 1.67 1.93 8.30
CA ASN A 145 2.45 3.07 8.78
C ASN A 145 2.94 3.88 7.58
N VAL A 146 2.69 5.17 7.60
CA VAL A 146 3.16 6.10 6.58
C VAL A 146 4.01 7.17 7.24
N LYS A 147 5.14 7.50 6.62
CA LYS A 147 5.96 8.65 6.99
C LYS A 147 6.29 9.47 5.76
N VAL A 148 6.03 10.76 5.82
CA VAL A 148 6.39 11.72 4.79
C VAL A 148 7.47 12.63 5.36
N TYR A 149 8.60 12.75 4.67
CA TYR A 149 9.68 13.65 5.01
C TYR A 149 9.80 14.77 3.98
N LEU A 150 9.94 15.98 4.46
CA LEU A 150 10.19 17.18 3.64
C LEU A 150 11.69 17.36 3.44
N PRO A 151 12.14 18.04 2.37
CA PRO A 151 13.57 18.29 2.13
C PRO A 151 14.17 19.31 3.10
N GLY A 152 13.33 20.03 3.85
CA GLY A 152 13.73 21.00 4.87
C GLY A 152 12.72 21.10 6.00
N LYS A 153 13.15 21.70 7.10
CA LYS A 153 12.28 22.00 8.25
C LYS A 153 11.51 23.30 8.01
N VAL A 154 10.28 23.35 8.54
CA VAL A 154 9.54 24.60 8.64
C VAL A 154 9.82 25.28 9.99
N SER A 155 9.51 26.58 10.06
CA SER A 155 9.77 27.38 11.26
C SER A 155 8.73 27.16 12.34
N HIS A 156 7.47 26.98 11.94
CA HIS A 156 6.32 26.88 12.84
C HIS A 156 5.43 25.69 12.49
N ARG A 157 4.84 25.06 13.52
CA ARG A 157 3.97 23.90 13.36
C ARG A 157 2.66 24.23 12.62
N ASP A 158 2.17 25.44 12.74
CA ASP A 158 0.95 25.95 12.09
C ASP A 158 1.11 26.22 10.57
N GLU A 159 2.32 26.04 10.05
CA GLU A 159 2.58 26.02 8.60
C GLU A 159 2.33 24.61 7.98
N LEU A 160 2.07 23.60 8.81
CA LEU A 160 1.92 22.20 8.40
C LEU A 160 0.52 21.70 8.71
N TYR A 161 -0.08 20.98 7.77
CA TYR A 161 -1.40 20.36 7.95
C TYR A 161 -1.37 18.94 7.41
N ILE A 162 -2.13 18.04 8.06
CA ILE A 162 -2.24 16.65 7.62
C ILE A 162 -3.61 16.08 7.94
N TRP A 163 -4.17 15.34 6.97
CA TRP A 163 -5.39 14.55 7.10
C TRP A 163 -5.20 13.16 6.50
N GLY A 164 -6.00 12.22 6.97
CA GLY A 164 -6.08 10.85 6.45
C GLY A 164 -7.52 10.52 6.08
N HIS A 165 -7.74 9.97 4.91
CA HIS A 165 -9.05 9.61 4.40
C HIS A 165 -9.11 8.13 4.00
N PRO A 166 -10.30 7.50 4.16
CA PRO A 166 -11.44 7.97 4.96
C PRO A 166 -11.07 7.98 6.46
N ARG A 167 -11.96 8.42 7.32
CA ARG A 167 -11.76 8.36 8.78
C ARG A 167 -11.73 6.90 9.24
N LEU A 168 -10.55 6.33 9.34
CA LEU A 168 -10.29 5.00 9.89
C LEU A 168 -9.74 5.11 11.32
N PRO A 169 -9.83 4.02 12.11
CA PRO A 169 -9.12 3.93 13.40
C PRO A 169 -7.61 4.16 13.18
N GLY A 170 -7.04 5.14 13.87
CA GLY A 170 -5.64 5.49 13.69
C GLY A 170 -5.35 6.92 14.08
N ARG A 171 -4.22 7.42 13.63
CA ARG A 171 -3.80 8.81 13.90
C ARG A 171 -2.99 9.39 12.73
N VAL A 172 -3.04 10.70 12.62
CA VAL A 172 -2.13 11.51 11.81
C VAL A 172 -1.40 12.49 12.72
N ASP A 173 -0.11 12.71 12.48
CA ASP A 173 0.71 13.61 13.29
C ASP A 173 1.70 14.38 12.41
N ILE A 174 1.99 15.64 12.81
CA ILE A 174 3.15 16.38 12.34
C ILE A 174 4.35 15.96 13.19
N LEU A 175 5.47 15.60 12.55
CA LEU A 175 6.68 15.20 13.25
C LEU A 175 7.21 16.33 14.16
N ASN A 176 7.70 15.99 15.33
CA ASN A 176 8.25 16.97 16.30
C ASN A 176 9.44 17.76 15.75
N THR A 177 10.11 17.22 14.73
CA THR A 177 11.21 17.85 14.00
C THR A 177 10.76 18.91 13.02
N LEU A 178 9.45 19.06 12.76
CA LEU A 178 8.83 19.98 11.82
C LEU A 178 9.34 19.83 10.38
N ASP A 179 9.71 18.61 10.01
CA ASP A 179 10.21 18.23 8.69
C ASP A 179 9.41 17.11 8.06
N GLY A 180 8.15 16.91 8.50
CA GLY A 180 7.32 15.87 7.91
C GLY A 180 6.10 15.47 8.73
N PHE A 181 5.52 14.34 8.33
CA PHE A 181 4.24 13.85 8.78
C PHE A 181 4.25 12.34 9.00
N SER A 182 3.32 11.86 9.81
CA SER A 182 3.03 10.43 9.94
C SER A 182 1.53 10.15 9.91
N LEU A 183 1.18 8.97 9.37
CA LEU A 183 -0.16 8.37 9.45
C LEU A 183 0.00 6.93 9.89
N GLU A 184 -0.77 6.52 10.89
CA GLU A 184 -0.87 5.13 11.34
C GLU A 184 -2.34 4.74 11.35
N THR A 185 -2.67 3.59 10.74
CA THR A 185 -4.01 2.98 10.80
C THR A 185 -3.90 1.47 10.85
N GLU A 186 -4.93 0.82 11.39
CA GLU A 186 -4.95 -0.63 11.62
C GLU A 186 -6.26 -1.23 11.07
N ASP A 187 -6.26 -2.56 10.90
CA ASP A 187 -7.44 -3.34 10.49
C ASP A 187 -8.10 -2.84 9.20
N ILE A 188 -7.28 -2.49 8.20
CA ILE A 188 -7.76 -2.08 6.89
C ILE A 188 -8.41 -3.29 6.21
N SER A 189 -9.70 -3.17 5.89
CA SER A 189 -10.46 -4.22 5.21
C SER A 189 -9.99 -4.41 3.76
N SER A 190 -10.30 -5.56 3.17
CA SER A 190 -10.15 -5.74 1.72
C SER A 190 -10.92 -4.68 0.95
N ASN A 191 -10.35 -4.22 -0.16
CA ASN A 191 -10.89 -3.17 -1.03
C ASN A 191 -11.09 -1.80 -0.32
N GLN A 192 -10.49 -1.60 0.85
CA GLN A 192 -10.46 -0.32 1.54
C GLN A 192 -9.26 0.49 1.10
N TRP A 193 -9.48 1.70 0.62
CA TRP A 193 -8.42 2.65 0.29
C TRP A 193 -8.03 3.54 1.50
N VAL A 194 -6.80 4.06 1.47
CA VAL A 194 -6.28 5.05 2.43
C VAL A 194 -5.55 6.13 1.65
N GLU A 195 -5.92 7.38 1.88
CA GLU A 195 -5.25 8.58 1.33
C GLU A 195 -4.64 9.43 2.44
N ILE A 196 -3.59 10.15 2.07
CA ILE A 196 -3.00 11.22 2.86
C ILE A 196 -3.17 12.54 2.10
N ARG A 197 -3.57 13.58 2.83
CA ARG A 197 -3.48 14.96 2.37
C ARG A 197 -2.58 15.72 3.32
N ALA A 198 -1.46 16.23 2.84
CA ALA A 198 -0.48 16.97 3.64
C ALA A 198 -0.13 18.28 2.95
N LEU A 199 -0.13 19.38 3.73
CA LEU A 199 0.20 20.71 3.25
C LEU A 199 1.45 21.22 3.96
N PHE A 200 2.30 21.92 3.22
CA PHE A 200 3.54 22.53 3.73
C PHE A 200 3.96 23.72 2.86
N PRO A 201 4.75 24.65 3.40
CA PRO A 201 5.24 25.81 2.64
C PRO A 201 6.08 25.37 1.43
N ALA A 202 5.78 25.91 0.25
CA ALA A 202 6.55 25.61 -0.96
C ALA A 202 8.01 26.07 -0.88
N THR A 203 8.34 26.93 0.09
CA THR A 203 9.70 27.45 0.34
C THR A 203 10.70 26.39 0.80
N VAL A 204 10.24 25.20 1.23
CA VAL A 204 11.13 24.08 1.55
C VAL A 204 11.68 23.40 0.28
N LEU A 205 11.13 23.71 -0.90
CA LEU A 205 11.57 23.19 -2.18
C LEU A 205 12.55 24.18 -2.85
N SER A 206 13.59 23.65 -3.48
CA SER A 206 14.58 24.45 -4.25
C SER A 206 14.11 24.71 -5.68
N SER A 207 13.26 23.83 -6.22
CA SER A 207 12.62 23.97 -7.54
C SER A 207 11.32 23.19 -7.61
N TYR A 208 10.58 23.31 -8.72
CA TYR A 208 9.28 22.64 -8.91
C TYR A 208 9.27 21.74 -10.16
N SER A 209 10.46 21.33 -10.66
CA SER A 209 10.55 20.57 -11.91
C SER A 209 9.95 19.16 -11.83
N GLY A 210 9.83 18.60 -10.63
CA GLY A 210 9.17 17.31 -10.35
C GLY A 210 7.72 17.42 -9.89
N ALA A 211 7.20 18.67 -9.72
CA ALA A 211 5.86 18.96 -9.23
C ALA A 211 4.96 19.57 -10.31
N ILE A 212 3.67 19.68 -10.03
CA ILE A 212 2.69 20.42 -10.83
C ILE A 212 2.56 21.83 -10.26
N ARG A 213 3.01 22.85 -11.00
CA ARG A 213 2.83 24.26 -10.61
C ARG A 213 1.45 24.76 -11.03
N ILE A 214 0.68 25.31 -10.08
CA ILE A 214 -0.65 25.88 -10.30
C ILE A 214 -0.67 27.32 -9.80
N ASN A 215 -0.91 28.26 -10.70
CA ASN A 215 -0.96 29.69 -10.38
C ASN A 215 -2.30 30.10 -9.75
N LYS A 216 -2.52 29.67 -8.52
CA LYS A 216 -3.74 29.95 -7.71
C LYS A 216 -3.36 29.84 -6.24
N ASP A 217 -4.02 30.60 -5.36
CA ASP A 217 -4.01 30.41 -3.92
C ASP A 217 -5.04 29.33 -3.56
N MET A 218 -4.69 28.39 -2.71
CA MET A 218 -5.54 27.23 -2.40
C MET A 218 -5.64 26.90 -0.92
N LEU A 219 -4.82 27.46 -0.05
CA LEU A 219 -4.80 27.09 1.36
C LEU A 219 -6.17 27.20 2.01
N GLU A 220 -6.84 28.34 1.89
CA GLU A 220 -8.16 28.55 2.51
C GLU A 220 -9.24 27.61 1.91
N ASP A 221 -9.20 27.37 0.59
CA ASP A 221 -10.13 26.47 -0.07
C ASP A 221 -9.95 25.03 0.45
N ILE A 222 -8.68 24.58 0.57
CA ILE A 222 -8.35 23.23 1.08
C ILE A 222 -8.77 23.10 2.54
N LEU A 223 -8.49 24.06 3.40
CA LEU A 223 -8.90 24.03 4.81
C LEU A 223 -10.41 23.91 4.93
N ARG A 224 -11.16 24.65 4.12
CA ARG A 224 -12.63 24.58 4.08
C ARG A 224 -13.16 23.24 3.56
N GLU A 225 -12.49 22.63 2.58
CA GLU A 225 -12.81 21.28 2.11
C GLU A 225 -12.69 20.27 3.24
N GLU A 226 -11.57 20.32 4.00
CA GLU A 226 -11.28 19.40 5.10
C GLU A 226 -12.21 19.58 6.32
N GLU A 227 -12.69 20.79 6.57
CA GLU A 227 -13.71 21.04 7.61
C GLU A 227 -15.06 20.36 7.29
N ASN A 228 -15.37 20.13 6.02
CA ASN A 228 -16.62 19.53 5.56
C ASN A 228 -16.53 18.01 5.33
N PHE A 229 -15.38 17.41 5.54
CA PHE A 229 -15.13 15.97 5.36
C PHE A 229 -15.35 15.21 6.68
#